data_5bc9a0de0f968d1e5acd07acd82835b7
#
_entry.id   5bc9a0de0f968d1e5acd07acd82835b7
#
_cell.length_a   1.000
_cell.length_b   1.000
_cell.length_c   1.000
_cell.angle_alpha   90.00
_cell.angle_beta   90.00
_cell.angle_gamma   90.00
#
_symmetry.space_group_name_H-M   'P 1'
#
loop_
_entity.id
_entity.type
_entity.pdbx_description
1 polymer ?
#
loop_
_entity_poly.entity_id
_entity_poly.type
_entity_poly.pdbx_seq_one_letter_code
_entity_poly.pdbx_strand_id
1 'polypeptide(L)'
;MTAFLQQYISPALPVILWLGRALVSGLAVWLLVRCCLSLFRGKDRESWGFVTLSNGARYEIYHWENVIGRAKRSDIRINFPSVSRSHAILSRDEAGTWRVNPLNHSSGVLLNGQRTLTTAD
;
A
#
# COMPACT_ATOMS: atom_id res chain seq x y z
N MET A 1 26.82 -50.36 -34.15
CA MET A 1 26.36 -49.00 -33.84
C MET A 1 25.54 -48.92 -32.53
N THR A 2 24.72 -49.90 -32.20
CA THR A 2 23.90 -49.97 -30.97
C THR A 2 24.73 -50.18 -29.68
N ALA A 3 25.78 -51.01 -29.73
CA ALA A 3 26.64 -51.28 -28.56
C ALA A 3 27.47 -50.05 -28.11
N PHE A 4 27.89 -49.24 -29.08
CA PHE A 4 28.66 -48.01 -28.83
C PHE A 4 27.79 -46.93 -28.10
N LEU A 5 26.57 -46.79 -28.54
CA LEU A 5 25.59 -45.87 -27.90
C LEU A 5 25.25 -46.32 -26.47
N GLN A 6 25.12 -47.62 -26.26
CA GLN A 6 24.76 -48.17 -24.98
C GLN A 6 25.87 -48.02 -23.92
N GLN A 7 27.15 -48.10 -24.38
CA GLN A 7 28.31 -47.93 -23.48
C GLN A 7 28.50 -46.52 -22.96
N TYR A 8 28.16 -45.50 -23.78
CA TYR A 8 28.32 -44.09 -23.39
C TYR A 8 27.07 -43.45 -22.79
N ILE A 9 25.88 -43.87 -23.26
CA ILE A 9 24.62 -43.31 -22.80
C ILE A 9 24.19 -43.86 -21.43
N SER A 10 24.48 -45.16 -21.15
CA SER A 10 24.00 -45.77 -19.92
C SER A 10 24.57 -45.17 -18.60
N PRO A 11 25.86 -44.79 -18.51
CA PRO A 11 26.35 -44.11 -17.33
C PRO A 11 25.99 -42.63 -17.25
N ALA A 12 25.73 -41.98 -18.42
CA ALA A 12 25.38 -40.54 -18.48
C ALA A 12 23.92 -40.28 -18.11
N LEU A 13 23.01 -41.22 -18.41
CA LEU A 13 21.56 -41.08 -18.19
C LEU A 13 21.20 -40.77 -16.72
N PRO A 14 21.69 -41.47 -15.70
CA PRO A 14 21.37 -41.19 -14.30
C PRO A 14 21.88 -39.81 -13.88
N VAL A 15 23.03 -39.38 -14.38
CA VAL A 15 23.64 -38.09 -14.07
C VAL A 15 22.77 -36.95 -14.66
N ILE A 16 22.33 -37.09 -15.91
CA ILE A 16 21.46 -36.13 -16.61
C ILE A 16 20.11 -36.03 -15.89
N LEU A 17 19.53 -37.15 -15.50
CA LEU A 17 18.26 -37.17 -14.76
C LEU A 17 18.42 -36.54 -13.36
N TRP A 18 19.54 -36.76 -12.70
CA TRP A 18 19.81 -36.17 -11.39
C TRP A 18 19.99 -34.66 -11.48
N LEU A 19 20.73 -34.17 -12.48
CA LEU A 19 20.88 -32.73 -12.78
C LEU A 19 19.55 -32.10 -13.14
N GLY A 20 18.74 -32.76 -13.97
CA GLY A 20 17.40 -32.28 -14.33
C GLY A 20 16.50 -32.11 -13.09
N ARG A 21 16.49 -33.08 -12.18
CA ARG A 21 15.75 -33.00 -10.92
C ARG A 21 16.23 -31.87 -10.03
N ALA A 22 17.55 -31.68 -9.91
CA ALA A 22 18.14 -30.61 -9.13
C ALA A 22 17.79 -29.22 -9.70
N LEU A 23 17.80 -29.07 -11.03
CA LEU A 23 17.41 -27.81 -11.69
C LEU A 23 15.94 -27.49 -11.48
N VAL A 24 15.06 -28.46 -11.64
CA VAL A 24 13.60 -28.25 -11.44
C VAL A 24 13.30 -27.89 -10.00
N SER A 25 13.88 -28.59 -9.02
CA SER A 25 13.66 -28.25 -7.62
C SER A 25 14.27 -26.91 -7.23
N GLY A 26 15.45 -26.57 -7.76
CA GLY A 26 16.05 -25.25 -7.56
C GLY A 26 15.19 -24.12 -8.13
N LEU A 27 14.64 -24.31 -9.32
CA LEU A 27 13.73 -23.35 -9.97
C LEU A 27 12.43 -23.19 -9.16
N ALA A 28 11.87 -24.27 -8.65
CA ALA A 28 10.66 -24.24 -7.82
C ALA A 28 10.90 -23.46 -6.52
N VAL A 29 11.99 -23.70 -5.83
CA VAL A 29 12.34 -22.95 -4.62
C VAL A 29 12.58 -21.49 -4.93
N TRP A 30 13.27 -21.16 -6.02
CA TRP A 30 13.49 -19.78 -6.44
C TRP A 30 12.19 -19.03 -6.75
N LEU A 31 11.24 -19.68 -7.43
CA LEU A 31 9.91 -19.12 -7.71
C LEU A 31 9.11 -18.89 -6.42
N LEU A 32 9.15 -19.85 -5.49
CA LEU A 32 8.49 -19.70 -4.17
C LEU A 32 9.06 -18.51 -3.40
N VAL A 33 10.38 -18.39 -3.34
CA VAL A 33 11.04 -17.26 -2.67
C VAL A 33 10.65 -15.93 -3.33
N ARG A 34 10.65 -15.87 -4.65
CA ARG A 34 10.20 -14.67 -5.37
C ARG A 34 8.74 -14.33 -5.11
N CYS A 35 7.87 -15.33 -5.07
CA CYS A 35 6.46 -15.15 -4.75
C CYS A 35 6.29 -14.60 -3.32
N CYS A 36 6.95 -15.19 -2.33
CA CYS A 36 6.93 -14.72 -0.96
C CYS A 36 7.46 -13.28 -0.84
N LEU A 37 8.59 -12.97 -1.47
CA LEU A 37 9.16 -11.61 -1.47
C LEU A 37 8.24 -10.60 -2.17
N SER A 38 7.49 -11.02 -3.19
CA SER A 38 6.49 -10.18 -3.84
C SER A 38 5.31 -9.85 -2.93
N LEU A 39 4.90 -10.78 -2.07
CA LEU A 39 3.85 -10.54 -1.07
C LEU A 39 4.31 -9.56 0.03
N PHE A 40 5.58 -9.64 0.42
CA PHE A 40 6.18 -8.73 1.40
C PHE A 40 6.60 -7.38 0.80
N ARG A 41 6.82 -7.31 -0.50
CA ARG A 41 6.97 -6.04 -1.19
C ARG A 41 5.60 -5.38 -1.19
N GLY A 42 5.41 -4.49 -0.21
CA GLY A 42 4.17 -3.76 -0.04
C GLY A 42 3.72 -3.22 -1.40
N LYS A 43 2.49 -3.54 -1.75
CA LYS A 43 1.80 -2.98 -2.90
C LYS A 43 2.01 -1.47 -2.82
N ASP A 44 2.65 -0.88 -3.82
CA ASP A 44 2.72 0.57 -3.97
C ASP A 44 1.27 1.05 -3.91
N ARG A 45 0.89 1.65 -2.78
CA ARG A 45 -0.46 2.16 -2.60
C ARG A 45 -0.56 3.36 -3.51
N GLU A 46 -1.33 3.25 -4.57
CA GLU A 46 -1.66 4.39 -5.41
C GLU A 46 -2.31 5.44 -4.53
N SER A 47 -1.67 6.60 -4.41
CA SER A 47 -2.23 7.73 -3.69
C SER A 47 -3.36 8.33 -4.53
N TRP A 48 -4.52 8.50 -3.95
CA TRP A 48 -5.72 9.07 -4.62
C TRP A 48 -5.66 10.59 -4.72
N GLY A 49 -4.75 11.18 -3.98
CA GLY A 49 -4.55 12.62 -3.93
C GLY A 49 -3.62 13.02 -2.79
N PHE A 50 -3.51 14.30 -2.58
CA PHE A 50 -2.73 14.84 -1.47
C PHE A 50 -3.43 16.05 -0.85
N VAL A 51 -3.20 16.25 0.44
CA VAL A 51 -3.62 17.44 1.19
C VAL A 51 -2.38 18.21 1.58
N THR A 52 -2.37 19.50 1.30
CA THR A 52 -1.33 20.41 1.76
C THR A 52 -1.88 21.26 2.90
N LEU A 53 -1.23 21.21 4.03
CA LEU A 53 -1.55 22.05 5.17
C LEU A 53 -0.98 23.46 5.01
N SER A 54 -1.52 24.42 5.77
CA SER A 54 -1.05 25.82 5.80
C SER A 54 0.44 25.97 6.19
N ASN A 55 1.00 24.98 6.90
CA ASN A 55 2.43 24.92 7.25
C ASN A 55 3.32 24.34 6.14
N GLY A 56 2.76 24.03 4.95
CA GLY A 56 3.47 23.44 3.82
C GLY A 56 3.65 21.91 3.91
N ALA A 57 3.21 21.25 4.99
CA ALA A 57 3.28 19.79 5.09
C ALA A 57 2.29 19.15 4.12
N ARG A 58 2.78 18.17 3.34
CA ARG A 58 2.00 17.43 2.36
C ARG A 58 1.76 16.02 2.86
N TYR A 59 0.51 15.60 2.85
CA TYR A 59 0.05 14.26 3.22
C TYR A 59 -0.60 13.58 2.03
N GLU A 60 -0.20 12.37 1.72
CA GLU A 60 -0.80 11.56 0.67
C GLU A 60 -2.02 10.82 1.21
N ILE A 61 -3.05 10.70 0.38
CA ILE A 61 -4.33 10.10 0.72
C ILE A 61 -4.42 8.74 0.06
N TYR A 62 -4.63 7.69 0.85
CA TYR A 62 -4.70 6.30 0.39
C TYR A 62 -6.07 5.64 0.61
N HIS A 63 -6.99 6.32 1.32
CA HIS A 63 -8.28 5.78 1.72
C HIS A 63 -9.43 6.71 1.31
N TRP A 64 -10.62 6.14 1.17
CA TRP A 64 -11.85 6.90 0.91
C TRP A 64 -12.20 7.84 2.08
N GLU A 65 -11.92 7.40 3.30
CA GLU A 65 -12.07 8.18 4.51
C GLU A 65 -10.74 8.29 5.24
N ASN A 66 -10.37 9.51 5.60
CA ASN A 66 -9.14 9.78 6.33
C ASN A 66 -9.46 10.66 7.52
N VAL A 67 -9.03 10.26 8.69
CA VAL A 67 -9.21 11.02 9.92
C VAL A 67 -8.12 12.06 10.05
N ILE A 68 -8.53 13.31 10.17
CA ILE A 68 -7.65 14.45 10.44
C ILE A 68 -7.70 14.77 11.93
N GLY A 69 -6.57 14.81 12.61
CA GLY A 69 -6.54 15.13 14.03
C GLY A 69 -5.17 15.05 14.67
N ARG A 70 -5.14 15.35 15.98
CA ARG A 70 -3.92 15.32 16.77
C ARG A 70 -3.55 13.92 17.28
N ALA A 71 -4.45 12.96 17.24
CA ALA A 71 -4.19 11.60 17.72
C ALA A 71 -3.06 10.93 16.91
N LYS A 72 -2.28 10.07 17.56
CA LYS A 72 -1.21 9.30 16.88
C LYS A 72 -1.73 8.36 15.79
N ARG A 73 -2.99 7.93 15.91
CA ARG A 73 -3.67 7.03 14.97
C ARG A 73 -4.46 7.74 13.88
N SER A 74 -4.42 9.10 13.83
CA SER A 74 -5.03 9.84 12.74
C SER A 74 -4.21 9.67 11.46
N ASP A 75 -4.89 9.52 10.33
CA ASP A 75 -4.26 9.33 9.01
C ASP A 75 -3.48 10.61 8.61
N ILE A 76 -4.10 11.77 8.86
CA ILE A 76 -3.47 13.08 8.71
C ILE A 76 -3.27 13.67 10.10
N ARG A 77 -2.05 13.55 10.60
CA ARG A 77 -1.74 14.01 11.96
C ARG A 77 -1.32 15.47 11.97
N ILE A 78 -2.10 16.29 12.66
CA ILE A 78 -1.81 17.70 12.89
C ILE A 78 -1.51 17.92 14.39
N ASN A 79 -0.24 18.10 14.73
CA ASN A 79 0.18 18.22 16.12
C ASN A 79 0.13 19.67 16.61
N PHE A 80 -1.08 20.26 16.67
CA PHE A 80 -1.33 21.57 17.24
C PHE A 80 -2.28 21.48 18.42
N PRO A 81 -2.07 22.28 19.49
CA PRO A 81 -2.94 22.27 20.69
C PRO A 81 -4.40 22.60 20.38
N SER A 82 -4.66 23.46 19.39
CA SER A 82 -5.99 23.86 18.96
C SER A 82 -6.72 22.78 18.14
N VAL A 83 -6.03 21.71 17.71
CA VAL A 83 -6.63 20.62 16.93
C VAL A 83 -7.07 19.51 17.87
N SER A 84 -8.32 19.11 17.77
CA SER A 84 -8.90 17.97 18.53
C SER A 84 -8.21 16.64 18.15
N ARG A 85 -8.33 15.63 19.00
CA ARG A 85 -7.79 14.28 18.74
C ARG A 85 -8.30 13.70 17.41
N SER A 86 -9.60 13.84 17.18
CA SER A 86 -10.25 13.61 15.88
C SER A 86 -10.99 14.91 15.56
N HIS A 87 -10.50 15.66 14.59
CA HIS A 87 -10.96 17.01 14.31
C HIS A 87 -11.93 17.07 13.14
N ALA A 88 -11.60 16.37 12.06
CA ALA A 88 -12.41 16.29 10.86
C ALA A 88 -12.20 14.94 10.14
N ILE A 89 -13.14 14.60 9.29
CA ILE A 89 -13.03 13.46 8.36
C ILE A 89 -12.95 14.02 6.94
N LEU A 90 -11.93 13.62 6.22
CA LEU A 90 -11.82 13.84 4.78
C LEU A 90 -12.35 12.60 4.07
N SER A 91 -13.46 12.73 3.37
CA SER A 91 -14.08 11.64 2.61
C SER A 91 -14.19 11.98 1.13
N ARG A 92 -14.20 10.95 0.30
CA ARG A 92 -14.47 11.05 -1.13
C ARG A 92 -15.77 10.32 -1.43
N ASP A 93 -16.69 10.99 -2.13
CA ASP A 93 -17.95 10.38 -2.53
C ASP A 93 -17.80 9.55 -3.83
N GLU A 94 -18.86 8.82 -4.20
CA GLU A 94 -18.88 7.98 -5.41
C GLU A 94 -18.71 8.78 -6.70
N ALA A 95 -19.07 10.08 -6.68
CA ALA A 95 -18.85 11.00 -7.79
C ALA A 95 -17.41 11.51 -7.89
N GLY A 96 -16.54 11.11 -6.94
CA GLY A 96 -15.14 11.50 -6.90
C GLY A 96 -14.88 12.84 -6.22
N THR A 97 -15.89 13.46 -5.63
CA THR A 97 -15.77 14.76 -4.93
C THR A 97 -15.24 14.58 -3.52
N TRP A 98 -14.28 15.40 -3.14
CA TRP A 98 -13.72 15.41 -1.79
C TRP A 98 -14.54 16.31 -0.87
N ARG A 99 -14.87 15.80 0.31
CA ARG A 99 -15.60 16.51 1.36
C ARG A 99 -14.85 16.46 2.66
N VAL A 100 -14.85 17.58 3.39
CA VAL A 100 -14.28 17.68 4.73
C VAL A 100 -15.43 17.90 5.70
N ASN A 101 -15.64 16.95 6.60
CA ASN A 101 -16.69 17.00 7.61
C ASN A 101 -16.03 17.23 8.98
N PRO A 102 -16.17 18.41 9.60
CA PRO A 102 -15.69 18.64 10.96
C PRO A 102 -16.49 17.80 11.95
N LEU A 103 -15.77 17.12 12.86
CA LEU A 103 -16.39 16.28 13.90
C LEU A 103 -16.85 17.08 15.13
N ASN A 104 -16.28 18.28 15.33
CA ASN A 104 -16.62 19.17 16.42
C ASN A 104 -17.29 20.42 15.89
N HIS A 105 -18.52 20.70 16.33
CA HIS A 105 -19.32 21.86 15.94
C HIS A 105 -18.70 23.22 16.31
N SER A 106 -17.80 23.25 17.29
CA SER A 106 -17.18 24.50 17.79
C SER A 106 -15.90 24.91 17.04
N SER A 107 -15.30 24.01 16.28
CA SER A 107 -14.00 24.23 15.63
C SER A 107 -14.16 24.05 14.12
N GLY A 108 -14.57 25.06 13.40
CA GLY A 108 -14.66 25.01 11.94
C GLY A 108 -13.29 24.73 11.30
N VAL A 109 -13.31 24.06 10.15
CA VAL A 109 -12.11 23.82 9.33
C VAL A 109 -12.08 24.87 8.22
N LEU A 110 -10.93 25.50 8.00
CA LEU A 110 -10.69 26.38 6.87
C LEU A 110 -10.19 25.53 5.70
N LEU A 111 -10.99 25.42 4.66
CA LEU A 111 -10.62 24.75 3.42
C LEU A 111 -10.51 25.80 2.29
N ASN A 112 -9.34 25.92 1.71
CA ASN A 112 -9.06 26.91 0.65
C ASN A 112 -9.46 28.36 1.04
N GLY A 113 -9.32 28.73 2.33
CA GLY A 113 -9.68 30.04 2.85
C GLY A 113 -11.17 30.20 3.20
N GLN A 114 -12.01 29.20 2.93
CA GLN A 114 -13.43 29.22 3.30
C GLN A 114 -13.66 28.35 4.55
N ARG A 115 -14.45 28.86 5.48
CA ARG A 115 -14.79 28.14 6.70
C ARG A 115 -15.91 27.13 6.45
N THR A 116 -15.59 25.87 6.62
CA THR A 116 -16.58 24.79 6.53
C THR A 116 -17.19 24.58 7.91
N LEU A 117 -18.46 24.89 8.06
CA LEU A 117 -19.26 24.56 9.24
C LEU A 117 -20.00 23.27 8.94
N THR A 118 -20.12 22.40 9.94
CA THR A 118 -21.00 21.23 9.84
C THR A 118 -22.42 21.76 9.66
N THR A 119 -23.05 21.47 8.54
CA THR A 119 -24.49 21.65 8.40
C THR A 119 -25.14 20.59 9.30
N ALA A 120 -25.74 21.02 10.39
CA ALA A 120 -26.64 20.16 11.15
C ALA A 120 -27.88 19.95 10.30
N ASP A 121 -28.14 18.72 9.87
CA ASP A 121 -29.47 18.27 9.47
C ASP A 121 -30.29 17.97 10.71
#